data_4bc1d66e1e58bce1cc81fcd0342d29a3
#
_entry.id   4bc1d66e1e58bce1cc81fcd0342d29a3
#
_cell.length_a   1.000
_cell.length_b   1.000
_cell.length_c   1.000
_cell.angle_alpha   90.00
_cell.angle_beta   90.00
_cell.angle_gamma   90.00
#
_symmetry.space_group_name_H-M   'P 1'
#
loop_
_entity.id
_entity.type
_entity.pdbx_description
1 polymer ?
#
loop_
_entity_poly.entity_id
_entity_poly.type
_entity_poly.pdbx_seq_one_letter_code
_entity_poly.pdbx_strand_id
1 'polypeptide(L)'
;MSTSDEQKAKLFQKILTYPLIEHPLMPAPDEEQRRQMIDNVGAEEVMRLFLMREQRVRAEQSDPHRYGTELESWKDADNLLNTHSEMLILGGNRAGKTEYAAKRIAQAFVGADLNGFAPDWIKDKFKKRGLNIWCLHTTNMTSVSMQQNVFQKYLPPELKEAKRSKSTQVSWTQKNGFSDNTAVYNGNQIWFLNYSQDIKVVEGGEVDFVWCDELVPADWLETLKYRLITRNGKLLVTFTPILGYTQTVKEFISTSRIKTWKESELLPHNNVIGVPKGHMPYTAEGVYGKHACIWFHSKLNPYNNWERMQQTLKGRSTHDIKIRAYGWAEQTAGSQFPMFGDKNIFTDSVTDHCPEGTNYMVADPAGARNWFMLWARVDAHGTVWVYREWPDQSYGEWALPSDKADGRPGPAQRSGSGRGINEYTELVWSLETHDDKREEIAERYIDPRSAGTETTSKEGGVTLLDLLLDATEPLYFLPAASVSVDERVLIVNDLLCYDRDADIDVEKNHPRLMVHESCQNLIYSLREWTGHDGQKGACKDPIDALGYLVVMQPSHTGALNNSWQKLNKCGSY
;
A
#
# COMPACT_ATOMS: atom_id res chain seq x y z
N MET A 1 -13.51 -40.54 -57.57
CA MET A 1 -13.70 -39.41 -56.65
C MET A 1 -14.06 -38.21 -57.48
N SER A 2 -15.13 -37.48 -57.14
CA SER A 2 -15.47 -36.26 -57.86
C SER A 2 -14.44 -35.17 -57.57
N THR A 3 -14.24 -34.23 -58.49
CA THR A 3 -13.37 -33.06 -58.28
C THR A 3 -13.70 -32.30 -56.98
N SER A 4 -14.93 -32.38 -56.52
CA SER A 4 -15.43 -31.81 -55.26
C SER A 4 -14.87 -32.55 -54.03
N ASP A 5 -14.74 -33.91 -54.07
CA ASP A 5 -14.27 -34.69 -52.92
C ASP A 5 -12.77 -34.52 -52.73
N GLU A 6 -12.03 -34.36 -53.82
CA GLU A 6 -10.58 -34.10 -53.74
C GLU A 6 -10.27 -32.70 -53.18
N GLN A 7 -11.09 -31.72 -53.53
CA GLN A 7 -10.98 -30.35 -52.97
C GLN A 7 -11.29 -30.31 -51.48
N LYS A 8 -12.32 -31.03 -51.03
CA LYS A 8 -12.66 -31.17 -49.61
C LYS A 8 -11.56 -31.84 -48.80
N ALA A 9 -10.99 -32.93 -49.35
CA ALA A 9 -9.87 -33.62 -48.71
C ALA A 9 -8.62 -32.74 -48.58
N LYS A 10 -8.30 -31.96 -49.61
CA LYS A 10 -7.20 -30.98 -49.57
C LYS A 10 -7.44 -29.87 -48.52
N LEU A 11 -8.67 -29.35 -48.44
CA LEU A 11 -9.02 -28.33 -47.46
C LEU A 11 -8.93 -28.89 -46.03
N PHE A 12 -9.44 -30.11 -45.79
CA PHE A 12 -9.34 -30.80 -44.52
C PHE A 12 -7.88 -30.92 -44.05
N GLN A 13 -7.01 -31.43 -44.92
CA GLN A 13 -5.59 -31.58 -44.62
C GLN A 13 -4.91 -30.25 -44.36
N LYS A 14 -5.27 -29.22 -45.13
CA LYS A 14 -4.77 -27.86 -44.92
C LYS A 14 -5.15 -27.29 -43.53
N ILE A 15 -6.35 -27.53 -43.04
CA ILE A 15 -6.79 -27.09 -41.72
C ILE A 15 -6.01 -27.78 -40.61
N LEU A 16 -5.80 -29.11 -40.73
CA LEU A 16 -5.06 -29.86 -39.71
C LEU A 16 -3.64 -29.33 -39.52
N THR A 17 -3.00 -28.90 -40.60
CA THR A 17 -1.61 -28.40 -40.58
C THR A 17 -1.47 -26.88 -40.64
N TYR A 18 -2.59 -26.14 -40.57
CA TYR A 18 -2.55 -24.68 -40.69
C TYR A 18 -1.74 -24.06 -39.52
N PRO A 19 -0.69 -23.27 -39.81
CA PRO A 19 0.12 -22.66 -38.77
C PRO A 19 -0.62 -21.48 -38.17
N LEU A 20 -1.08 -21.64 -36.94
CA LEU A 20 -1.68 -20.55 -36.16
C LEU A 20 -0.63 -19.88 -35.27
N ILE A 21 -0.64 -18.56 -35.21
CA ILE A 21 0.21 -17.80 -34.30
C ILE A 21 -0.20 -18.13 -32.87
N GLU A 22 0.74 -18.48 -32.00
CA GLU A 22 0.44 -18.68 -30.59
C GLU A 22 -0.07 -17.40 -29.93
N HIS A 23 -1.16 -17.53 -29.18
CA HIS A 23 -1.75 -16.40 -28.46
C HIS A 23 -2.39 -16.84 -27.14
N PRO A 24 -2.09 -16.21 -26.00
CA PRO A 24 -2.49 -16.68 -24.67
C PRO A 24 -4.01 -16.78 -24.46
N LEU A 25 -4.78 -15.86 -25.05
CA LEU A 25 -6.25 -15.82 -24.94
C LEU A 25 -6.98 -16.51 -26.08
N MET A 26 -6.27 -16.86 -27.11
CA MET A 26 -6.78 -17.56 -28.29
C MET A 26 -5.81 -18.71 -28.63
N PRO A 27 -5.70 -19.72 -27.77
CA PRO A 27 -4.78 -20.83 -28.00
C PRO A 27 -5.08 -21.51 -29.33
N ALA A 28 -4.03 -21.99 -29.99
CA ALA A 28 -4.18 -22.76 -31.21
C ALA A 28 -4.79 -24.12 -30.86
N PRO A 29 -5.92 -24.53 -31.52
CA PRO A 29 -6.50 -25.82 -31.27
C PRO A 29 -5.54 -26.92 -31.73
N ASP A 30 -5.43 -27.99 -30.97
CA ASP A 30 -4.69 -29.20 -31.34
C ASP A 30 -5.37 -29.96 -32.50
N GLU A 31 -4.74 -31.03 -32.97
CA GLU A 31 -5.25 -31.77 -34.15
C GLU A 31 -6.63 -32.39 -33.88
N GLU A 32 -6.86 -32.92 -32.68
CA GLU A 32 -8.12 -33.53 -32.31
C GLU A 32 -9.23 -32.50 -32.23
N GLN A 33 -8.96 -31.36 -31.60
CA GLN A 33 -9.89 -30.22 -31.55
C GLN A 33 -10.20 -29.69 -32.96
N ARG A 34 -9.22 -29.63 -33.86
CA ARG A 34 -9.44 -29.21 -35.26
C ARG A 34 -10.36 -30.18 -35.99
N ARG A 35 -10.20 -31.48 -35.77
CA ARG A 35 -11.11 -32.52 -36.33
C ARG A 35 -12.53 -32.33 -35.82
N GLN A 36 -12.70 -32.19 -34.52
CA GLN A 36 -14.02 -31.91 -33.90
C GLN A 36 -14.67 -30.63 -34.42
N MET A 37 -13.89 -29.58 -34.61
CA MET A 37 -14.40 -28.34 -35.21
C MET A 37 -14.90 -28.56 -36.64
N ILE A 38 -14.15 -29.33 -37.46
CA ILE A 38 -14.57 -29.62 -38.83
C ILE A 38 -15.87 -30.43 -38.85
N ASP A 39 -15.99 -31.41 -37.98
CA ASP A 39 -17.20 -32.24 -37.86
C ASP A 39 -18.42 -31.43 -37.42
N ASN A 40 -18.23 -30.44 -36.53
CA ASN A 40 -19.31 -29.64 -36.00
C ASN A 40 -19.80 -28.53 -36.97
N VAL A 41 -18.90 -27.80 -37.65
CA VAL A 41 -19.26 -26.62 -38.43
C VAL A 41 -18.82 -26.66 -39.89
N GLY A 42 -18.08 -27.69 -40.29
CA GLY A 42 -17.58 -27.86 -41.66
C GLY A 42 -16.22 -27.17 -41.91
N ALA A 43 -15.47 -27.72 -42.86
CA ALA A 43 -14.10 -27.32 -43.15
C ALA A 43 -13.96 -25.87 -43.62
N GLU A 44 -14.88 -25.37 -44.44
CA GLU A 44 -14.87 -23.99 -44.95
C GLU A 44 -15.03 -22.97 -43.81
N GLU A 45 -15.94 -23.26 -42.88
CA GLU A 45 -16.19 -22.37 -41.72
C GLU A 45 -15.01 -22.41 -40.76
N VAL A 46 -14.41 -23.57 -40.48
CA VAL A 46 -13.20 -23.65 -39.64
C VAL A 46 -12.06 -22.82 -40.23
N MET A 47 -11.82 -22.91 -41.55
CA MET A 47 -10.80 -22.11 -42.21
C MET A 47 -11.11 -20.62 -42.09
N ARG A 48 -12.37 -20.21 -42.22
CA ARG A 48 -12.81 -18.83 -42.05
C ARG A 48 -12.52 -18.33 -40.62
N LEU A 49 -12.84 -19.13 -39.62
CA LEU A 49 -12.55 -18.84 -38.20
C LEU A 49 -11.05 -18.70 -37.94
N PHE A 50 -10.23 -19.57 -38.54
CA PHE A 50 -8.77 -19.48 -38.42
C PHE A 50 -8.22 -18.20 -39.03
N LEU A 51 -8.69 -17.81 -40.20
CA LEU A 51 -8.28 -16.55 -40.83
C LEU A 51 -8.71 -15.33 -40.02
N MET A 52 -9.93 -15.32 -39.48
CA MET A 52 -10.39 -14.26 -38.61
C MET A 52 -9.56 -14.14 -37.32
N ARG A 53 -9.24 -15.30 -36.70
CA ARG A 53 -8.36 -15.36 -35.55
C ARG A 53 -6.97 -14.79 -35.87
N GLU A 54 -6.36 -15.22 -36.97
CA GLU A 54 -5.05 -14.71 -37.39
C GLU A 54 -5.07 -13.19 -37.66
N GLN A 55 -6.11 -12.69 -38.31
CA GLN A 55 -6.28 -11.25 -38.51
C GLN A 55 -6.34 -10.51 -37.16
N ARG A 56 -7.06 -11.04 -36.18
CA ARG A 56 -7.16 -10.46 -34.85
C ARG A 56 -5.82 -10.45 -34.13
N VAL A 57 -5.11 -11.57 -34.12
CA VAL A 57 -3.79 -11.67 -33.48
C VAL A 57 -2.78 -10.72 -34.13
N ARG A 58 -2.76 -10.64 -35.47
CA ARG A 58 -1.89 -9.71 -36.19
C ARG A 58 -2.26 -8.25 -35.95
N ALA A 59 -3.55 -7.93 -35.86
CA ALA A 59 -4.00 -6.58 -35.53
C ALA A 59 -3.54 -6.17 -34.13
N GLU A 60 -3.65 -7.07 -33.14
CA GLU A 60 -3.16 -6.82 -31.78
C GLU A 60 -1.64 -6.60 -31.75
N GLN A 61 -0.88 -7.40 -32.50
CA GLN A 61 0.59 -7.28 -32.54
C GLN A 61 1.05 -6.00 -33.25
N SER A 62 0.37 -5.60 -34.33
CA SER A 62 0.75 -4.42 -35.11
C SER A 62 0.25 -3.11 -34.51
N ASP A 63 -0.93 -3.12 -33.90
CA ASP A 63 -1.55 -1.94 -33.30
C ASP A 63 -2.19 -2.28 -31.94
N PRO A 64 -1.38 -2.49 -30.90
CA PRO A 64 -1.88 -2.77 -29.55
C PRO A 64 -2.62 -1.57 -28.93
N HIS A 65 -2.46 -0.37 -29.46
CA HIS A 65 -3.22 0.80 -29.06
C HIS A 65 -4.73 0.58 -29.25
N ARG A 66 -5.13 0.13 -30.45
CA ARG A 66 -6.54 -0.07 -30.81
C ARG A 66 -7.05 -1.48 -30.52
N TYR A 67 -6.22 -2.49 -30.77
CA TYR A 67 -6.63 -3.89 -30.76
C TYR A 67 -6.06 -4.71 -29.61
N GLY A 68 -5.17 -4.11 -28.80
CA GLY A 68 -4.58 -4.79 -27.66
C GLY A 68 -5.63 -5.19 -26.62
N THR A 69 -5.43 -6.35 -26.05
CA THR A 69 -6.34 -6.92 -25.04
C THR A 69 -6.52 -6.01 -23.84
N GLU A 70 -7.76 -5.90 -23.37
CA GLU A 70 -8.15 -5.21 -22.13
C GLU A 70 -8.41 -6.26 -21.04
N LEU A 71 -7.60 -6.25 -19.99
CA LEU A 71 -7.80 -7.14 -18.84
C LEU A 71 -8.94 -6.60 -17.95
N GLU A 72 -9.64 -7.50 -17.25
CA GLU A 72 -10.69 -7.09 -16.31
C GLU A 72 -10.15 -6.16 -15.22
N SER A 73 -8.96 -6.44 -14.69
CA SER A 73 -8.28 -5.57 -13.72
C SER A 73 -8.02 -4.16 -14.27
N TRP A 74 -7.84 -4.01 -15.59
CA TRP A 74 -7.68 -2.71 -16.23
C TRP A 74 -8.98 -1.93 -16.27
N LYS A 75 -10.10 -2.61 -16.57
CA LYS A 75 -11.43 -2.00 -16.56
C LYS A 75 -11.82 -1.53 -15.15
N ASP A 76 -11.48 -2.32 -14.13
CA ASP A 76 -11.74 -1.94 -12.74
C ASP A 76 -10.91 -0.74 -12.30
N ALA A 77 -9.63 -0.66 -12.72
CA ALA A 77 -8.80 0.52 -12.52
C ALA A 77 -9.38 1.76 -13.21
N ASP A 78 -9.86 1.63 -14.45
CA ASP A 78 -10.53 2.72 -15.17
C ASP A 78 -11.80 3.17 -14.44
N ASN A 79 -12.60 2.26 -13.92
CA ASN A 79 -13.82 2.58 -13.16
C ASN A 79 -13.48 3.39 -11.90
N LEU A 80 -12.42 3.03 -11.18
CA LEU A 80 -11.96 3.81 -10.03
C LEU A 80 -11.45 5.20 -10.45
N LEU A 81 -10.73 5.31 -11.56
CA LEU A 81 -10.22 6.59 -12.06
C LEU A 81 -11.31 7.53 -12.57
N ASN A 82 -12.52 7.05 -12.87
CA ASN A 82 -13.64 7.94 -13.16
C ASN A 82 -14.02 8.80 -11.95
N THR A 83 -13.87 8.27 -10.74
CA THR A 83 -14.28 8.94 -9.48
C THR A 83 -13.10 9.45 -8.65
N HIS A 84 -11.91 8.87 -8.82
CA HIS A 84 -10.71 9.21 -8.05
C HIS A 84 -9.66 9.90 -8.92
N SER A 85 -8.91 10.84 -8.35
CA SER A 85 -7.84 11.56 -9.04
C SER A 85 -6.46 10.93 -8.86
N GLU A 86 -6.28 10.11 -7.86
CA GLU A 86 -5.03 9.48 -7.50
C GLU A 86 -5.22 7.96 -7.40
N MET A 87 -4.36 7.20 -8.07
CA MET A 87 -4.43 5.74 -8.10
C MET A 87 -3.07 5.13 -7.81
N LEU A 88 -3.01 4.29 -6.78
CA LEU A 88 -1.90 3.38 -6.54
C LEU A 88 -2.25 1.99 -7.11
N ILE A 89 -1.45 1.52 -8.05
CA ILE A 89 -1.59 0.19 -8.65
C ILE A 89 -0.45 -0.69 -8.15
N LEU A 90 -0.72 -1.44 -7.11
CA LEU A 90 0.17 -2.49 -6.63
C LEU A 90 -0.07 -3.78 -7.41
N GLY A 91 0.90 -4.66 -7.43
CA GLY A 91 0.68 -5.95 -8.07
C GLY A 91 1.95 -6.79 -8.10
N GLY A 92 1.74 -8.07 -8.26
CA GLY A 92 2.84 -9.02 -8.40
C GLY A 92 3.68 -8.77 -9.66
N ASN A 93 4.78 -9.50 -9.75
CA ASN A 93 5.63 -9.48 -10.95
C ASN A 93 4.83 -9.92 -12.17
N ARG A 94 4.99 -9.24 -13.30
CA ARG A 94 4.30 -9.56 -14.56
C ARG A 94 2.77 -9.48 -14.48
N ALA A 95 2.21 -8.72 -13.54
CA ALA A 95 0.77 -8.54 -13.39
C ALA A 95 0.14 -7.57 -14.41
N GLY A 96 0.94 -6.88 -15.23
CA GLY A 96 0.46 -5.99 -16.28
C GLY A 96 0.30 -4.52 -15.85
N LYS A 97 0.85 -4.10 -14.72
CA LYS A 97 0.77 -2.73 -14.19
C LYS A 97 1.33 -1.67 -15.15
N THR A 98 2.60 -1.83 -15.53
CA THR A 98 3.29 -0.91 -16.45
C THR A 98 2.63 -0.89 -17.83
N GLU A 99 2.17 -2.04 -18.32
CA GLU A 99 1.42 -2.15 -19.59
C GLU A 99 0.10 -1.37 -19.54
N TYR A 100 -0.64 -1.48 -18.43
CA TYR A 100 -1.86 -0.71 -18.21
C TYR A 100 -1.59 0.80 -18.27
N ALA A 101 -0.67 1.27 -17.43
CA ALA A 101 -0.39 2.69 -17.34
C ALA A 101 0.15 3.23 -18.67
N ALA A 102 1.07 2.53 -19.32
CA ALA A 102 1.62 2.93 -20.62
C ALA A 102 0.54 3.04 -21.69
N LYS A 103 -0.40 2.09 -21.75
CA LYS A 103 -1.53 2.15 -22.70
C LYS A 103 -2.42 3.35 -22.42
N ARG A 104 -2.78 3.62 -21.16
CA ARG A 104 -3.64 4.77 -20.78
C ARG A 104 -2.94 6.11 -21.04
N ILE A 105 -1.65 6.21 -20.74
CA ILE A 105 -0.86 7.42 -21.02
C ILE A 105 -0.68 7.62 -22.53
N ALA A 106 -0.47 6.55 -23.31
CA ALA A 106 -0.42 6.65 -24.77
C ALA A 106 -1.77 7.14 -25.33
N GLN A 107 -2.89 6.64 -24.81
CA GLN A 107 -4.23 7.10 -25.18
C GLN A 107 -4.42 8.58 -24.82
N ALA A 108 -3.99 9.03 -23.65
CA ALA A 108 -4.04 10.44 -23.28
C ALA A 108 -3.16 11.32 -24.21
N PHE A 109 -1.95 10.88 -24.50
CA PHE A 109 -1.02 11.60 -25.38
C PHE A 109 -1.54 11.75 -26.82
N VAL A 110 -2.13 10.70 -27.36
CA VAL A 110 -2.68 10.70 -28.73
C VAL A 110 -3.91 11.62 -28.84
N GLY A 111 -4.73 11.71 -27.79
CA GLY A 111 -5.92 12.57 -27.77
C GLY A 111 -7.10 12.02 -28.58
N ALA A 112 -8.06 12.88 -28.89
CA ALA A 112 -9.34 12.49 -29.49
C ALA A 112 -9.22 11.95 -30.93
N ASP A 113 -8.26 12.43 -31.67
CA ASP A 113 -8.24 12.21 -33.15
C ASP A 113 -7.99 10.75 -33.56
N LEU A 114 -7.26 10.00 -32.72
CA LEU A 114 -6.90 8.61 -33.00
C LEU A 114 -7.47 7.62 -31.95
N ASN A 115 -8.39 8.05 -31.07
CA ASN A 115 -8.66 7.33 -29.85
C ASN A 115 -10.14 7.20 -29.49
N GLY A 116 -10.90 6.47 -30.31
CA GLY A 116 -12.31 6.15 -30.02
C GLY A 116 -12.50 5.24 -28.76
N PHE A 117 -11.44 4.59 -28.27
CA PHE A 117 -11.50 3.54 -27.25
C PHE A 117 -10.91 3.94 -25.89
N ALA A 118 -10.50 5.20 -25.69
CA ALA A 118 -10.01 5.65 -24.39
C ALA A 118 -11.13 5.61 -23.35
N PRO A 119 -10.81 5.29 -22.07
CA PRO A 119 -11.77 5.38 -20.99
C PRO A 119 -12.22 6.83 -20.74
N ASP A 120 -13.38 7.00 -20.12
CA ASP A 120 -14.04 8.29 -19.98
C ASP A 120 -13.19 9.30 -19.17
N TRP A 121 -12.47 8.86 -18.12
CA TRP A 121 -11.60 9.72 -17.34
C TRP A 121 -10.45 10.36 -18.15
N ILE A 122 -10.08 9.76 -19.30
CA ILE A 122 -9.14 10.35 -20.28
C ILE A 122 -9.89 11.26 -21.24
N LYS A 123 -11.02 10.81 -21.81
CA LYS A 123 -11.82 11.56 -22.78
C LYS A 123 -12.27 12.92 -22.25
N ASP A 124 -12.58 13.01 -20.98
CA ASP A 124 -12.99 14.25 -20.32
C ASP A 124 -11.92 15.35 -20.38
N LYS A 125 -10.65 14.98 -20.57
CA LYS A 125 -9.52 15.91 -20.69
C LYS A 125 -9.32 16.47 -22.11
N PHE A 126 -9.87 15.85 -23.13
CA PHE A 126 -9.62 16.24 -24.53
C PHE A 126 -10.21 17.59 -24.94
N LYS A 127 -11.11 18.15 -24.14
CA LYS A 127 -12.03 19.22 -24.61
C LYS A 127 -11.45 20.64 -24.56
N LYS A 128 -10.32 20.91 -23.93
CA LYS A 128 -9.99 22.30 -23.56
C LYS A 128 -8.62 22.85 -23.99
N ARG A 129 -7.56 22.05 -24.11
CA ARG A 129 -6.19 22.51 -24.38
C ARG A 129 -5.25 21.32 -24.62
N GLY A 130 -4.05 21.59 -25.11
CA GLY A 130 -2.98 20.59 -25.15
C GLY A 130 -2.69 20.01 -23.77
N LEU A 131 -2.57 18.70 -23.70
CA LEU A 131 -2.30 17.98 -22.47
C LEU A 131 -0.80 18.01 -22.15
N ASN A 132 -0.48 18.21 -20.88
CA ASN A 132 0.86 18.08 -20.35
C ASN A 132 0.93 16.79 -19.51
N ILE A 133 1.85 15.89 -19.83
CA ILE A 133 1.95 14.56 -19.26
C ILE A 133 3.37 14.35 -18.75
N TRP A 134 3.52 13.92 -17.51
CA TRP A 134 4.81 13.56 -16.92
C TRP A 134 4.86 12.08 -16.60
N CYS A 135 5.91 11.42 -17.09
CA CYS A 135 6.22 10.03 -16.78
C CYS A 135 7.53 9.99 -16.01
N LEU A 136 7.50 9.43 -14.80
CA LEU A 136 8.65 9.39 -13.90
C LEU A 136 9.09 7.95 -13.63
N HIS A 137 10.41 7.74 -13.56
CA HIS A 137 11.01 6.46 -13.21
C HIS A 137 12.23 6.68 -12.31
N THR A 138 12.80 5.62 -11.76
CA THR A 138 13.95 5.71 -10.85
C THR A 138 15.18 6.35 -11.47
N THR A 139 15.53 5.97 -12.69
CA THR A 139 16.66 6.53 -13.44
C THR A 139 16.32 6.68 -14.93
N ASN A 140 17.10 7.48 -15.66
CA ASN A 140 16.90 7.61 -17.11
C ASN A 140 17.09 6.28 -17.85
N MET A 141 18.07 5.48 -17.45
CA MET A 141 18.35 4.18 -18.09
C MET A 141 17.17 3.21 -17.91
N THR A 142 16.59 3.14 -16.73
CA THR A 142 15.42 2.30 -16.47
C THR A 142 14.17 2.85 -17.13
N SER A 143 14.02 4.19 -17.21
CA SER A 143 12.95 4.82 -17.99
C SER A 143 13.00 4.40 -19.46
N VAL A 144 14.15 4.52 -20.11
CA VAL A 144 14.34 4.16 -21.52
C VAL A 144 14.08 2.67 -21.78
N SER A 145 14.67 1.79 -20.96
CA SER A 145 14.60 0.34 -21.18
C SER A 145 13.21 -0.25 -20.85
N MET A 146 12.47 0.34 -19.92
CA MET A 146 11.20 -0.19 -19.43
C MET A 146 10.04 0.73 -19.79
N GLN A 147 9.92 1.90 -19.16
CA GLN A 147 8.76 2.79 -19.26
C GLN A 147 8.53 3.33 -20.68
N GLN A 148 9.56 3.94 -21.28
CA GLN A 148 9.48 4.51 -22.63
C GLN A 148 9.29 3.42 -23.70
N ASN A 149 9.92 2.26 -23.53
CA ASN A 149 9.77 1.13 -24.46
C ASN A 149 8.33 0.61 -24.48
N VAL A 150 7.70 0.45 -23.30
CA VAL A 150 6.31 0.01 -23.22
C VAL A 150 5.36 1.11 -23.70
N PHE A 151 5.62 2.37 -23.39
CA PHE A 151 4.84 3.49 -23.93
C PHE A 151 4.88 3.53 -25.46
N GLN A 152 6.07 3.41 -26.07
CA GLN A 152 6.26 3.36 -27.51
C GLN A 152 5.47 2.20 -28.17
N LYS A 153 5.43 1.03 -27.51
CA LYS A 153 4.65 -0.12 -27.97
C LYS A 153 3.18 0.26 -28.20
N TYR A 154 2.61 1.07 -27.30
CA TYR A 154 1.21 1.51 -27.36
C TYR A 154 0.95 2.77 -28.17
N LEU A 155 1.93 3.37 -28.83
CA LEU A 155 1.67 4.42 -29.80
C LEU A 155 1.07 3.81 -31.08
N PRO A 156 0.07 4.49 -31.71
CA PRO A 156 -0.44 4.07 -33.01
C PRO A 156 0.66 3.97 -34.08
N PRO A 157 0.56 3.03 -35.02
CA PRO A 157 1.54 2.88 -36.11
C PRO A 157 1.78 4.19 -36.88
N GLU A 158 0.73 4.97 -37.12
CA GLU A 158 0.80 6.25 -37.83
C GLU A 158 1.72 7.26 -37.14
N LEU A 159 1.77 7.24 -35.79
CA LEU A 159 2.67 8.11 -35.03
C LEU A 159 4.10 7.59 -35.00
N LYS A 160 4.31 6.28 -35.00
CA LYS A 160 5.65 5.67 -35.06
C LYS A 160 6.36 5.98 -36.37
N GLU A 161 5.59 6.10 -37.45
CA GLU A 161 6.07 6.36 -38.82
C GLU A 161 5.99 7.84 -39.20
N ALA A 162 5.41 8.69 -38.34
CA ALA A 162 5.15 10.09 -38.67
C ALA A 162 6.47 10.87 -38.85
N LYS A 163 6.51 11.66 -39.92
CA LYS A 163 7.60 12.61 -40.15
C LYS A 163 7.53 13.74 -39.11
N ARG A 164 8.70 14.15 -38.63
CA ARG A 164 8.81 15.27 -37.69
C ARG A 164 8.25 16.57 -38.30
N SER A 165 7.36 17.22 -37.56
CA SER A 165 6.77 18.51 -37.88
C SER A 165 6.67 19.39 -36.65
N LYS A 166 6.12 20.61 -36.76
CA LYS A 166 5.87 21.46 -35.57
C LYS A 166 4.84 20.85 -34.62
N SER A 167 3.86 20.13 -35.13
CA SER A 167 2.79 19.50 -34.37
C SER A 167 3.09 18.03 -33.97
N THR A 168 4.09 17.43 -34.55
CA THR A 168 4.44 16.03 -34.35
C THR A 168 5.94 15.87 -34.18
N GLN A 169 6.38 15.61 -32.96
CA GLN A 169 7.78 15.38 -32.60
C GLN A 169 7.85 14.08 -31.80
N VAL A 170 7.69 12.96 -32.49
CA VAL A 170 7.79 11.61 -31.93
C VAL A 170 9.00 10.95 -32.57
N SER A 171 10.13 11.00 -31.89
CA SER A 171 11.37 10.38 -32.36
C SER A 171 11.91 9.50 -31.25
N TRP A 172 11.95 8.19 -31.48
CA TRP A 172 12.35 7.19 -30.50
C TRP A 172 13.37 6.22 -31.10
N THR A 173 14.32 5.80 -30.28
CA THR A 173 15.23 4.71 -30.60
C THR A 173 15.35 3.75 -29.42
N GLN A 174 15.55 2.47 -29.70
CA GLN A 174 15.66 1.46 -28.66
C GLN A 174 16.83 1.73 -27.68
N LYS A 175 17.90 2.36 -28.16
CA LYS A 175 19.09 2.64 -27.35
C LYS A 175 18.92 3.88 -26.45
N ASN A 176 18.31 4.94 -26.97
CA ASN A 176 18.33 6.25 -26.32
C ASN A 176 16.93 6.69 -25.85
N GLY A 177 15.87 5.95 -26.14
CA GLY A 177 14.49 6.35 -25.86
C GLY A 177 14.02 7.50 -26.76
N PHE A 178 13.11 8.33 -26.25
CA PHE A 178 12.62 9.52 -26.94
C PHE A 178 13.67 10.63 -26.92
N SER A 179 13.82 11.32 -28.06
CA SER A 179 14.76 12.45 -28.19
C SER A 179 14.43 13.51 -27.13
N ASP A 180 15.45 13.97 -26.41
CA ASP A 180 15.32 14.96 -25.33
C ASP A 180 14.36 14.51 -24.19
N ASN A 181 14.11 13.22 -24.04
CA ASN A 181 13.15 12.65 -23.11
C ASN A 181 11.74 13.26 -23.24
N THR A 182 11.33 13.62 -24.45
CA THR A 182 10.03 14.25 -24.71
C THR A 182 9.43 13.80 -26.03
N ALA A 183 8.11 13.91 -26.13
CA ALA A 183 7.39 13.81 -27.39
C ALA A 183 6.24 14.82 -27.44
N VAL A 184 5.89 15.26 -28.66
CA VAL A 184 4.80 16.21 -28.90
C VAL A 184 3.89 15.68 -30.02
N TYR A 185 2.57 15.75 -29.79
CA TYR A 185 1.57 15.44 -30.81
C TYR A 185 0.33 16.32 -30.64
N ASN A 186 -0.04 17.08 -31.68
CA ASN A 186 -1.22 17.95 -31.71
C ASN A 186 -1.38 18.85 -30.47
N GLY A 187 -0.27 19.41 -29.98
CA GLY A 187 -0.26 20.26 -28.79
C GLY A 187 -0.19 19.50 -27.47
N ASN A 188 -0.40 18.19 -27.45
CA ASN A 188 -0.13 17.36 -26.29
C ASN A 188 1.38 17.14 -26.16
N GLN A 189 1.88 17.20 -24.95
CA GLN A 189 3.30 17.02 -24.64
C GLN A 189 3.48 16.01 -23.54
N ILE A 190 4.47 15.13 -23.69
CA ILE A 190 4.90 14.16 -22.68
C ILE A 190 6.38 14.38 -22.36
N TRP A 191 6.71 14.29 -21.06
CA TRP A 191 8.06 14.37 -20.53
C TRP A 191 8.38 13.11 -19.76
N PHE A 192 9.57 12.55 -20.01
CA PHE A 192 10.11 11.44 -19.27
C PHE A 192 11.17 11.96 -18.29
N LEU A 193 10.83 11.95 -17.02
CA LEU A 193 11.61 12.44 -15.91
C LEU A 193 12.11 11.28 -15.04
N ASN A 194 13.01 11.53 -14.11
CA ASN A 194 13.46 10.50 -13.18
C ASN A 194 13.80 11.09 -11.80
N TYR A 195 13.68 10.26 -10.77
CA TYR A 195 13.87 10.67 -9.37
C TYR A 195 15.33 10.95 -8.99
N SER A 196 16.30 10.65 -9.87
CA SER A 196 17.70 11.04 -9.65
C SER A 196 17.99 12.50 -10.03
N GLN A 197 17.02 13.20 -10.63
CA GLN A 197 17.11 14.64 -10.90
C GLN A 197 16.78 15.45 -9.63
N ASP A 198 17.14 16.74 -9.64
CA ASP A 198 16.67 17.67 -8.60
C ASP A 198 15.14 17.81 -8.71
N ILE A 199 14.44 17.68 -7.61
CA ILE A 199 12.97 17.82 -7.54
C ILE A 199 12.48 19.16 -8.09
N LYS A 200 13.34 20.19 -8.10
CA LYS A 200 13.05 21.49 -8.70
C LYS A 200 12.67 21.44 -10.18
N VAL A 201 13.02 20.36 -10.89
CA VAL A 201 12.59 20.14 -12.28
C VAL A 201 11.08 20.13 -12.43
N VAL A 202 10.35 19.69 -11.42
CA VAL A 202 8.88 19.65 -11.40
C VAL A 202 8.26 20.85 -10.67
N GLU A 203 9.05 21.75 -10.10
CA GLU A 203 8.55 22.97 -9.50
C GLU A 203 8.06 23.96 -10.58
N GLY A 204 6.90 24.56 -10.39
CA GLY A 204 6.34 25.59 -11.28
C GLY A 204 5.57 25.08 -12.50
N GLY A 205 5.58 23.78 -12.77
CA GLY A 205 4.80 23.18 -13.88
C GLY A 205 3.36 22.88 -13.50
N GLU A 206 2.48 22.82 -14.53
CA GLU A 206 1.10 22.32 -14.41
C GLU A 206 0.94 21.07 -15.26
N VAL A 207 0.28 20.03 -14.76
CA VAL A 207 0.21 18.74 -15.43
C VAL A 207 -1.19 18.14 -15.39
N ASP A 208 -1.59 17.49 -16.49
CA ASP A 208 -2.88 16.81 -16.62
C ASP A 208 -2.80 15.33 -16.17
N PHE A 209 -1.67 14.68 -16.45
CA PHE A 209 -1.42 13.29 -16.09
C PHE A 209 0.00 13.12 -15.58
N VAL A 210 0.14 12.42 -14.45
CA VAL A 210 1.41 11.95 -13.93
C VAL A 210 1.39 10.43 -13.85
N TRP A 211 2.42 9.79 -14.39
CA TRP A 211 2.66 8.37 -14.24
C TRP A 211 4.01 8.13 -13.59
N CYS A 212 3.98 7.69 -12.35
CA CYS A 212 5.14 7.21 -11.61
C CYS A 212 5.24 5.69 -11.78
N ASP A 213 6.23 5.20 -12.52
CA ASP A 213 6.52 3.77 -12.63
C ASP A 213 7.68 3.43 -11.69
N GLU A 214 7.52 2.38 -10.90
CA GLU A 214 8.29 2.04 -9.72
C GLU A 214 8.10 3.00 -8.54
N LEU A 215 8.65 2.64 -7.38
CA LEU A 215 8.44 3.35 -6.12
C LEU A 215 8.84 4.83 -6.23
N VAL A 216 7.86 5.69 -6.04
CA VAL A 216 8.09 7.14 -5.99
C VAL A 216 8.51 7.57 -4.57
N PRO A 217 9.55 8.40 -4.41
CA PRO A 217 9.88 8.98 -3.12
C PRO A 217 8.76 9.88 -2.58
N ALA A 218 8.59 9.91 -1.26
CA ALA A 218 7.46 10.61 -0.63
C ALA A 218 7.45 12.13 -0.91
N ASP A 219 8.62 12.77 -0.91
CA ASP A 219 8.80 14.19 -1.24
C ASP A 219 8.40 14.52 -2.69
N TRP A 220 8.73 13.63 -3.64
CA TRP A 220 8.30 13.75 -5.02
C TRP A 220 6.78 13.57 -5.14
N LEU A 221 6.22 12.58 -4.44
CA LEU A 221 4.79 12.32 -4.47
C LEU A 221 3.99 13.54 -4.02
N GLU A 222 4.37 14.15 -2.93
CA GLU A 222 3.75 15.37 -2.40
C GLU A 222 3.83 16.52 -3.43
N THR A 223 5.01 16.80 -3.94
CA THR A 223 5.21 17.86 -4.95
C THR A 223 4.34 17.62 -6.20
N LEU A 224 4.29 16.39 -6.71
CA LEU A 224 3.51 16.05 -7.90
C LEU A 224 2.00 16.23 -7.67
N LYS A 225 1.48 15.93 -6.48
CA LYS A 225 0.07 16.16 -6.14
C LYS A 225 -0.31 17.65 -6.29
N TYR A 226 0.54 18.56 -5.85
CA TYR A 226 0.29 20.00 -6.04
C TYR A 226 0.24 20.41 -7.52
N ARG A 227 1.04 19.79 -8.39
CA ARG A 227 1.08 20.14 -9.84
C ARG A 227 -0.17 19.70 -10.60
N LEU A 228 -0.95 18.79 -10.03
CA LEU A 228 -2.19 18.28 -10.61
C LEU A 228 -3.41 19.18 -10.30
N ILE A 229 -3.35 20.03 -9.27
CA ILE A 229 -4.52 20.77 -8.75
C ILE A 229 -5.10 21.70 -9.81
N THR A 230 -4.29 22.57 -10.42
CA THR A 230 -4.76 23.59 -11.35
C THR A 230 -5.42 23.03 -12.61
N ARG A 231 -5.00 21.82 -13.00
CA ARG A 231 -5.53 21.11 -14.17
C ARG A 231 -6.54 20.02 -13.82
N ASN A 232 -6.87 19.86 -12.53
CA ASN A 232 -7.65 18.72 -12.03
C ASN A 232 -7.11 17.39 -12.58
N GLY A 233 -5.78 17.24 -12.50
CA GLY A 233 -5.04 16.16 -13.13
C GLY A 233 -5.26 14.81 -12.47
N LYS A 234 -4.66 13.77 -13.06
CA LYS A 234 -4.70 12.39 -12.54
C LYS A 234 -3.29 11.88 -12.27
N LEU A 235 -3.13 11.19 -11.14
CA LEU A 235 -1.89 10.54 -10.71
C LEU A 235 -2.04 9.03 -10.78
N LEU A 236 -1.13 8.37 -11.48
CA LEU A 236 -0.99 6.91 -11.50
C LEU A 236 0.39 6.55 -10.92
N VAL A 237 0.39 5.71 -9.92
CA VAL A 237 1.62 5.14 -9.32
C VAL A 237 1.57 3.63 -9.49
N THR A 238 2.56 3.04 -10.14
CA THR A 238 2.60 1.61 -10.47
C THR A 238 3.90 0.99 -9.99
N PHE A 239 3.85 0.02 -9.05
CA PHE A 239 5.04 -0.74 -8.65
C PHE A 239 4.72 -2.08 -7.99
N THR A 240 5.76 -2.91 -7.84
CA THR A 240 5.72 -4.09 -6.96
C THR A 240 6.36 -3.70 -5.63
N PRO A 241 5.70 -3.88 -4.48
CA PRO A 241 6.17 -3.38 -3.19
C PRO A 241 7.29 -4.26 -2.60
N ILE A 242 8.42 -4.34 -3.31
CA ILE A 242 9.58 -5.17 -2.92
C ILE A 242 10.21 -4.66 -1.61
N LEU A 243 10.15 -3.36 -1.38
CA LEU A 243 10.62 -2.73 -0.15
C LEU A 243 9.61 -2.78 1.00
N GLY A 244 8.46 -3.43 0.82
CA GLY A 244 7.45 -3.59 1.84
C GLY A 244 6.49 -2.39 1.97
N TYR A 245 6.07 -2.11 3.20
CA TYR A 245 5.06 -1.10 3.52
C TYR A 245 5.68 0.29 3.67
N THR A 246 6.08 0.88 2.55
CA THR A 246 6.74 2.20 2.51
C THR A 246 5.79 3.35 2.81
N GLN A 247 6.34 4.55 3.06
CA GLN A 247 5.56 5.77 3.27
C GLN A 247 4.59 6.04 2.12
N THR A 248 5.00 5.82 0.88
CA THR A 248 4.11 5.95 -0.29
C THR A 248 2.91 5.00 -0.22
N VAL A 249 3.13 3.74 0.16
CA VAL A 249 2.04 2.77 0.35
C VAL A 249 1.12 3.21 1.48
N LYS A 250 1.69 3.66 2.60
CA LYS A 250 0.95 4.15 3.75
C LYS A 250 0.00 5.29 3.39
N GLU A 251 0.45 6.28 2.62
CA GLU A 251 -0.39 7.41 2.22
C GLU A 251 -1.66 7.01 1.45
N PHE A 252 -1.59 5.92 0.68
CA PHE A 252 -2.75 5.43 -0.07
C PHE A 252 -3.63 4.45 0.72
N ILE A 253 -3.06 3.71 1.67
CA ILE A 253 -3.76 2.59 2.32
C ILE A 253 -4.27 2.97 3.72
N SER A 254 -3.49 3.69 4.54
CA SER A 254 -3.82 3.94 5.94
C SER A 254 -5.14 4.68 6.18
N THR A 255 -5.55 5.52 5.22
CA THR A 255 -6.82 6.27 5.26
C THR A 255 -7.89 5.67 4.36
N SER A 256 -7.72 4.43 3.93
CA SER A 256 -8.60 3.77 2.97
C SER A 256 -9.38 2.64 3.61
N ARG A 257 -10.62 2.47 3.17
CA ARG A 257 -11.39 1.25 3.47
C ARG A 257 -11.00 0.17 2.48
N ILE A 258 -10.41 -0.89 2.99
CA ILE A 258 -10.07 -2.08 2.21
C ILE A 258 -11.35 -2.88 1.98
N LYS A 259 -11.69 -3.18 0.73
CA LYS A 259 -12.98 -3.76 0.36
C LYS A 259 -12.97 -5.26 0.16
N THR A 260 -11.85 -5.94 0.31
CA THR A 260 -11.83 -7.38 0.09
C THR A 260 -10.68 -8.08 0.78
N TRP A 261 -10.73 -9.37 0.82
CA TRP A 261 -9.78 -10.41 1.20
C TRP A 261 -9.34 -10.41 2.67
N LYS A 262 -9.56 -11.52 3.27
CA LYS A 262 -8.79 -11.91 4.44
C LYS A 262 -7.49 -12.56 3.94
N GLU A 263 -6.39 -12.33 4.62
CA GLU A 263 -5.09 -12.93 4.32
C GLU A 263 -5.18 -14.45 4.21
N SER A 264 -5.99 -15.08 5.05
CA SER A 264 -6.28 -16.53 5.02
C SER A 264 -6.89 -17.02 3.69
N GLU A 265 -7.47 -16.14 2.88
CA GLU A 265 -8.02 -16.48 1.56
C GLU A 265 -6.95 -16.47 0.47
N LEU A 266 -5.81 -15.84 0.74
CA LEU A 266 -4.71 -15.64 -0.19
C LEU A 266 -3.61 -16.66 -0.02
N LEU A 267 -3.33 -17.05 1.22
CA LEU A 267 -2.20 -17.90 1.52
C LEU A 267 -2.46 -19.34 1.08
N PRO A 268 -1.40 -20.00 0.58
CA PRO A 268 -1.54 -21.36 0.07
C PRO A 268 -1.86 -22.33 1.19
N HIS A 269 -2.95 -23.04 1.05
CA HIS A 269 -3.04 -24.36 1.65
C HIS A 269 -2.13 -25.30 0.83
N ASN A 270 -1.17 -25.93 1.47
CA ASN A 270 -0.29 -26.96 0.86
C ASN A 270 0.59 -26.47 -0.32
N ASN A 271 1.29 -25.35 -0.19
CA ASN A 271 2.23 -24.83 -1.20
C ASN A 271 1.63 -24.47 -2.57
N VAL A 272 0.34 -24.36 -2.69
CA VAL A 272 -0.33 -23.86 -3.90
C VAL A 272 -0.65 -22.39 -3.72
N ILE A 273 -0.07 -21.52 -4.55
CA ILE A 273 -0.40 -20.09 -4.54
C ILE A 273 -1.84 -19.94 -4.98
N GLY A 274 -2.70 -19.52 -4.04
CA GLY A 274 -4.13 -19.34 -4.27
C GLY A 274 -4.43 -18.19 -5.23
N VAL A 275 -5.65 -18.16 -5.74
CA VAL A 275 -6.25 -16.95 -6.30
C VAL A 275 -7.37 -16.58 -5.36
N PRO A 276 -7.49 -15.34 -4.94
CA PRO A 276 -8.56 -14.90 -4.08
C PRO A 276 -9.93 -15.30 -4.60
N LYS A 277 -10.81 -15.75 -3.73
CA LYS A 277 -12.21 -16.01 -4.08
C LYS A 277 -12.92 -14.66 -4.26
N GLY A 278 -13.63 -14.50 -5.36
CA GLY A 278 -14.39 -13.29 -5.66
C GLY A 278 -13.76 -12.41 -6.72
N HIS A 279 -14.31 -11.22 -6.90
CA HIS A 279 -13.78 -10.29 -7.89
C HIS A 279 -12.38 -9.78 -7.48
N MET A 280 -11.40 -10.25 -8.22
CA MET A 280 -10.15 -9.55 -8.32
C MET A 280 -10.36 -8.40 -9.32
N PRO A 281 -9.74 -7.31 -9.11
CA PRO A 281 -8.70 -7.03 -8.16
C PRO A 281 -9.23 -6.53 -6.82
N TYR A 282 -8.36 -6.63 -5.86
CA TYR A 282 -8.51 -6.04 -4.55
C TYR A 282 -8.46 -4.51 -4.63
N THR A 283 -9.32 -3.83 -3.90
CA THR A 283 -9.39 -2.36 -3.97
C THR A 283 -9.48 -1.74 -2.58
N ALA A 284 -8.87 -0.56 -2.44
CA ALA A 284 -9.06 0.29 -1.29
C ALA A 284 -9.40 1.71 -1.77
N GLU A 285 -10.39 2.34 -1.17
CA GLU A 285 -10.79 3.71 -1.51
C GLU A 285 -10.60 4.60 -0.30
N GLY A 286 -10.00 5.78 -0.52
CA GLY A 286 -9.75 6.76 0.52
C GLY A 286 -11.05 7.26 1.18
N VAL A 287 -11.05 7.32 2.50
CA VAL A 287 -12.21 7.79 3.28
C VAL A 287 -12.38 9.30 3.16
N TYR A 288 -11.26 10.03 3.12
CA TYR A 288 -11.23 11.50 3.10
C TYR A 288 -10.71 12.08 1.80
N GLY A 289 -10.18 11.23 0.91
CA GLY A 289 -9.45 11.67 -0.26
C GLY A 289 -10.03 11.18 -1.57
N LYS A 290 -9.44 11.68 -2.64
CA LYS A 290 -9.74 11.30 -4.01
C LYS A 290 -8.79 10.22 -4.51
N HIS A 291 -8.22 9.41 -3.61
CA HIS A 291 -7.30 8.35 -3.94
C HIS A 291 -7.93 6.97 -3.83
N ALA A 292 -7.44 6.06 -4.64
CA ALA A 292 -7.78 4.64 -4.58
C ALA A 292 -6.52 3.78 -4.76
N CYS A 293 -6.57 2.57 -4.26
CA CYS A 293 -5.56 1.56 -4.45
C CYS A 293 -6.18 0.32 -5.09
N ILE A 294 -5.46 -0.32 -5.99
CA ILE A 294 -5.88 -1.55 -6.66
C ILE A 294 -4.72 -2.51 -6.79
N TRP A 295 -4.98 -3.82 -6.61
CA TRP A 295 -3.97 -4.87 -6.68
C TRP A 295 -4.17 -5.75 -7.91
N PHE A 296 -3.13 -5.88 -8.73
CA PHE A 296 -3.10 -6.76 -9.89
C PHE A 296 -2.38 -8.06 -9.55
N HIS A 297 -3.10 -9.16 -9.60
CA HIS A 297 -2.52 -10.48 -9.37
C HIS A 297 -1.82 -11.02 -10.62
N SER A 298 -0.64 -11.59 -10.46
CA SER A 298 0.17 -12.10 -11.58
C SER A 298 -0.50 -13.21 -12.38
N LYS A 299 -1.37 -14.02 -11.76
CA LYS A 299 -2.12 -15.07 -12.46
C LYS A 299 -3.16 -14.51 -13.42
N LEU A 300 -3.71 -13.32 -13.14
CA LEU A 300 -4.76 -12.72 -13.95
C LEU A 300 -4.24 -12.11 -15.25
N ASN A 301 -2.93 -12.03 -15.43
CA ASN A 301 -2.33 -11.65 -16.69
C ASN A 301 -2.11 -12.90 -17.58
N PRO A 302 -2.89 -13.11 -18.63
CA PRO A 302 -2.76 -14.28 -19.50
C PRO A 302 -1.44 -14.32 -20.29
N TYR A 303 -0.75 -13.19 -20.41
CA TYR A 303 0.58 -13.11 -21.04
C TYR A 303 1.72 -13.53 -20.09
N ASN A 304 1.41 -13.80 -18.82
CA ASN A 304 2.36 -14.31 -17.85
C ASN A 304 2.35 -15.85 -17.84
N ASN A 305 3.53 -16.47 -17.92
CA ASN A 305 3.64 -17.91 -17.69
C ASN A 305 3.50 -18.21 -16.20
N TRP A 306 2.26 -18.40 -15.75
CA TRP A 306 1.92 -18.60 -14.35
C TRP A 306 2.55 -19.87 -13.76
N GLU A 307 2.58 -20.97 -14.51
CA GLU A 307 3.17 -22.24 -14.07
C GLU A 307 4.67 -22.08 -13.78
N ARG A 308 5.39 -21.41 -14.69
CA ARG A 308 6.81 -21.09 -14.48
C ARG A 308 7.02 -20.17 -13.30
N MET A 309 6.12 -19.21 -13.08
CA MET A 309 6.17 -18.32 -11.93
C MET A 309 5.95 -19.08 -10.63
N GLN A 310 4.97 -19.99 -10.57
CA GLN A 310 4.74 -20.86 -9.42
C GLN A 310 5.98 -21.72 -9.10
N GLN A 311 6.61 -22.30 -10.12
CA GLN A 311 7.86 -23.05 -9.95
C GLN A 311 8.98 -22.19 -9.36
N THR A 312 9.09 -20.92 -9.79
CA THR A 312 10.09 -19.97 -9.30
C THR A 312 9.82 -19.57 -7.83
N LEU A 313 8.56 -19.50 -7.44
CA LEU A 313 8.14 -19.15 -6.08
C LEU A 313 8.09 -20.35 -5.13
N LYS A 314 8.19 -21.57 -5.66
CA LYS A 314 8.19 -22.78 -4.83
C LYS A 314 9.37 -22.77 -3.87
N GLY A 315 9.09 -22.96 -2.58
CA GLY A 315 10.10 -22.94 -1.52
C GLY A 315 10.53 -21.52 -1.08
N ARG A 316 9.93 -20.47 -1.63
CA ARG A 316 10.12 -19.09 -1.12
C ARG A 316 9.29 -18.86 0.13
N SER A 317 9.70 -17.85 0.91
CA SER A 317 8.95 -17.42 2.07
C SER A 317 7.54 -16.93 1.69
N THR A 318 6.60 -17.03 2.62
CA THR A 318 5.26 -16.44 2.47
C THR A 318 5.34 -14.96 2.10
N HIS A 319 6.27 -14.22 2.71
CA HIS A 319 6.58 -12.83 2.40
C HIS A 319 6.91 -12.60 0.92
N ASP A 320 7.86 -13.37 0.36
CA ASP A 320 8.19 -13.27 -1.07
C ASP A 320 7.00 -13.58 -1.99
N ILE A 321 6.18 -14.55 -1.61
CA ILE A 321 4.99 -14.95 -2.38
C ILE A 321 3.97 -13.82 -2.37
N LYS A 322 3.67 -13.23 -1.21
CA LYS A 322 2.74 -12.10 -1.08
C LYS A 322 3.16 -10.93 -1.96
N ILE A 323 4.41 -10.53 -1.92
CA ILE A 323 4.93 -9.42 -2.73
C ILE A 323 4.91 -9.78 -4.22
N ARG A 324 5.49 -10.91 -4.60
CA ARG A 324 5.80 -11.20 -6.01
C ARG A 324 4.63 -11.74 -6.81
N ALA A 325 3.67 -12.41 -6.17
CA ALA A 325 2.47 -12.93 -6.84
C ALA A 325 1.28 -12.00 -6.68
N TYR A 326 1.09 -11.43 -5.49
CA TYR A 326 -0.09 -10.64 -5.15
C TYR A 326 0.17 -9.13 -5.19
N GLY A 327 1.43 -8.68 -5.09
CA GLY A 327 1.76 -7.26 -4.93
C GLY A 327 1.36 -6.71 -3.57
N TRP A 328 1.28 -7.56 -2.58
CA TRP A 328 0.93 -7.19 -1.22
C TRP A 328 2.14 -6.56 -0.51
N ALA A 329 1.97 -5.36 0.01
CA ALA A 329 3.02 -4.70 0.77
C ALA A 329 3.09 -5.35 2.15
N GLU A 330 4.12 -6.14 2.34
CA GLU A 330 4.47 -6.76 3.62
C GLU A 330 5.44 -5.88 4.39
N GLN A 331 5.76 -6.32 5.59
CA GLN A 331 6.82 -5.74 6.40
C GLN A 331 8.11 -5.51 5.61
N THR A 332 8.80 -4.41 5.92
CA THR A 332 10.12 -4.13 5.33
C THR A 332 11.11 -5.23 5.69
N ALA A 333 11.85 -5.71 4.70
CA ALA A 333 12.93 -6.67 4.93
C ALA A 333 13.95 -6.08 5.91
N GLY A 334 14.12 -6.73 7.07
CA GLY A 334 14.96 -6.22 8.15
C GLY A 334 14.21 -5.54 9.30
N SER A 335 12.87 -5.52 9.28
CA SER A 335 12.09 -5.13 10.46
C SER A 335 12.53 -5.91 11.70
N GLN A 336 12.61 -5.23 12.82
CA GLN A 336 12.97 -5.84 14.12
C GLN A 336 11.87 -6.76 14.66
N PHE A 337 10.65 -6.72 14.07
CA PHE A 337 9.49 -7.49 14.52
C PHE A 337 8.95 -8.43 13.44
N PRO A 338 9.70 -9.45 13.03
CA PRO A 338 9.34 -10.30 11.87
C PRO A 338 8.09 -11.17 12.13
N MET A 339 7.67 -11.31 13.38
CA MET A 339 6.47 -12.09 13.73
C MET A 339 5.19 -11.26 13.73
N PHE A 340 5.27 -9.93 13.68
CA PHE A 340 4.08 -9.08 13.59
C PHE A 340 3.37 -9.22 12.26
N GLY A 341 2.07 -9.42 12.27
CA GLY A 341 1.25 -9.59 11.07
C GLY A 341 -0.23 -9.36 11.34
N ASP A 342 -1.09 -9.65 10.34
CA ASP A 342 -2.52 -9.37 10.45
C ASP A 342 -3.22 -10.12 11.58
N LYS A 343 -2.68 -11.25 12.03
CA LYS A 343 -3.19 -11.99 13.19
C LYS A 343 -2.94 -11.30 14.54
N ASN A 344 -2.05 -10.30 14.57
CA ASN A 344 -1.83 -9.45 15.72
C ASN A 344 -2.77 -8.24 15.74
N ILE A 345 -3.63 -8.09 14.73
CA ILE A 345 -4.53 -6.94 14.57
C ILE A 345 -5.96 -7.38 14.85
N PHE A 346 -6.65 -6.65 15.71
CA PHE A 346 -8.07 -6.86 15.99
C PHE A 346 -8.89 -5.62 15.64
N THR A 347 -10.19 -5.82 15.36
CA THR A 347 -11.07 -4.79 14.79
C THR A 347 -12.26 -4.43 15.68
N ASP A 348 -12.64 -5.34 16.58
CA ASP A 348 -13.77 -5.16 17.49
C ASP A 348 -13.35 -4.41 18.76
N SER A 349 -14.29 -4.07 19.64
CA SER A 349 -13.95 -3.42 20.91
C SER A 349 -13.04 -4.33 21.76
N VAL A 350 -12.06 -3.74 22.43
CA VAL A 350 -11.17 -4.48 23.35
C VAL A 350 -11.96 -5.18 24.46
N THR A 351 -13.10 -4.64 24.87
CA THR A 351 -13.99 -5.26 25.87
C THR A 351 -14.65 -6.54 25.38
N ASP A 352 -14.79 -6.72 24.07
CA ASP A 352 -15.36 -7.95 23.49
C ASP A 352 -14.33 -9.10 23.57
N HIS A 353 -13.05 -8.77 23.48
CA HIS A 353 -11.94 -9.73 23.58
C HIS A 353 -11.49 -9.95 25.03
N CYS A 354 -11.52 -8.90 25.84
CA CYS A 354 -10.96 -8.89 27.19
C CYS A 354 -11.92 -8.12 28.14
N PRO A 355 -13.09 -8.67 28.50
CA PRO A 355 -14.11 -7.96 29.31
C PRO A 355 -13.60 -7.61 30.72
N GLU A 356 -12.84 -8.50 31.37
CA GLU A 356 -12.36 -8.34 32.75
C GLU A 356 -10.88 -7.90 32.83
N GLY A 357 -10.31 -7.35 31.74
CA GLY A 357 -8.91 -6.97 31.68
C GLY A 357 -8.58 -5.74 32.54
N THR A 358 -7.29 -5.56 32.84
CA THR A 358 -6.73 -4.42 33.55
C THR A 358 -6.11 -3.44 32.57
N ASN A 359 -6.47 -2.15 32.64
CA ASN A 359 -5.98 -1.12 31.73
C ASN A 359 -4.70 -0.48 32.25
N TYR A 360 -3.80 -0.19 31.33
CA TYR A 360 -2.53 0.49 31.51
C TYR A 360 -2.36 1.59 30.47
N MET A 361 -1.55 2.58 30.79
CA MET A 361 -1.22 3.66 29.86
C MET A 361 0.29 3.89 29.87
N VAL A 362 0.87 4.28 28.74
CA VAL A 362 2.26 4.66 28.63
C VAL A 362 2.41 5.94 27.82
N ALA A 363 3.36 6.78 28.20
CA ALA A 363 3.71 8.00 27.48
C ALA A 363 5.22 8.03 27.17
N ASP A 364 5.54 8.42 25.94
CA ASP A 364 6.89 8.79 25.48
C ASP A 364 6.92 10.30 25.21
N PRO A 365 7.36 11.13 26.17
CA PRO A 365 7.43 12.56 26.04
C PRO A 365 8.51 12.98 25.03
N ALA A 366 8.19 13.94 24.18
CA ALA A 366 9.13 14.52 23.24
C ALA A 366 9.12 16.06 23.35
N GLY A 367 10.33 16.66 23.35
CA GLY A 367 10.46 18.12 23.47
C GLY A 367 10.16 18.88 22.18
N ALA A 368 10.33 18.26 21.03
CA ALA A 368 10.21 18.91 19.72
C ALA A 368 9.02 18.46 18.88
N ARG A 369 8.20 17.56 19.38
CA ARG A 369 7.01 17.00 18.72
C ARG A 369 6.00 16.55 19.76
N ASN A 370 4.82 16.13 19.32
CA ASN A 370 3.81 15.57 20.22
C ASN A 370 4.37 14.37 20.99
N TRP A 371 3.92 14.21 22.22
CA TRP A 371 4.14 12.96 22.96
C TRP A 371 3.50 11.81 22.21
N PHE A 372 4.05 10.64 22.33
CA PHE A 372 3.40 9.42 21.86
C PHE A 372 2.87 8.63 23.05
N MET A 373 1.59 8.26 22.99
CA MET A 373 0.90 7.61 24.10
C MET A 373 0.17 6.36 23.61
N LEU A 374 0.18 5.32 24.43
CA LEU A 374 -0.55 4.07 24.17
C LEU A 374 -1.39 3.69 25.40
N TRP A 375 -2.56 3.13 25.14
CA TRP A 375 -3.41 2.47 26.14
C TRP A 375 -3.53 1.01 25.80
N ALA A 376 -3.32 0.16 26.80
CA ALA A 376 -3.38 -1.27 26.65
C ALA A 376 -4.23 -1.91 27.77
N ARG A 377 -4.86 -3.02 27.45
CA ARG A 377 -5.63 -3.85 28.36
C ARG A 377 -4.99 -5.23 28.45
N VAL A 378 -4.79 -5.75 29.66
CA VAL A 378 -4.16 -7.05 29.88
C VAL A 378 -5.19 -8.02 30.41
N ASP A 379 -5.29 -9.19 29.76
CA ASP A 379 -6.21 -10.24 30.15
C ASP A 379 -5.60 -11.26 31.15
N ALA A 380 -6.40 -12.21 31.60
CA ALA A 380 -5.99 -13.24 32.56
C ALA A 380 -4.91 -14.19 32.00
N HIS A 381 -4.73 -14.27 30.69
CA HIS A 381 -3.70 -15.08 30.02
C HIS A 381 -2.39 -14.30 29.80
N GLY A 382 -2.35 -13.02 30.19
CA GLY A 382 -1.20 -12.14 30.02
C GLY A 382 -1.06 -11.57 28.59
N THR A 383 -2.13 -11.61 27.80
CA THR A 383 -2.15 -10.96 26.49
C THR A 383 -2.33 -9.46 26.66
N VAL A 384 -1.48 -8.71 26.01
CA VAL A 384 -1.49 -7.25 25.97
C VAL A 384 -2.27 -6.78 24.73
N TRP A 385 -3.41 -6.16 24.94
CA TRP A 385 -4.30 -5.64 23.91
C TRP A 385 -4.15 -4.12 23.84
N VAL A 386 -3.35 -3.61 22.88
CA VAL A 386 -3.20 -2.17 22.65
C VAL A 386 -4.42 -1.68 21.88
N TYR A 387 -5.28 -0.91 22.53
CA TYR A 387 -6.59 -0.52 21.98
C TYR A 387 -6.70 0.94 21.59
N ARG A 388 -5.76 1.78 22.00
CA ARG A 388 -5.75 3.22 21.68
C ARG A 388 -4.32 3.72 21.58
N GLU A 389 -4.09 4.62 20.63
CA GLU A 389 -2.87 5.42 20.51
C GLU A 389 -3.20 6.91 20.40
N TRP A 390 -2.25 7.72 20.75
CA TRP A 390 -2.30 9.15 20.45
C TRP A 390 -0.86 9.65 20.17
N PRO A 391 -0.63 10.46 19.11
CA PRO A 391 -1.58 10.92 18.09
C PRO A 391 -2.17 9.77 17.26
N ASP A 392 -3.45 9.85 16.99
CA ASP A 392 -4.17 8.92 16.13
C ASP A 392 -4.32 9.46 14.69
N GLN A 393 -5.08 8.78 13.86
CA GLN A 393 -5.36 9.22 12.48
C GLN A 393 -5.96 10.62 12.37
N SER A 394 -6.65 11.12 13.39
CA SER A 394 -7.24 12.46 13.38
C SER A 394 -6.19 13.56 13.41
N TYR A 395 -5.02 13.26 13.93
CA TYR A 395 -3.85 14.15 13.98
C TYR A 395 -2.78 13.82 12.94
N GLY A 396 -2.95 12.73 12.20
CA GLY A 396 -1.95 12.22 11.27
C GLY A 396 -0.73 11.64 11.98
N GLU A 397 0.41 11.65 11.30
CA GLU A 397 1.64 11.09 11.85
C GLU A 397 2.35 12.05 12.79
N TRP A 398 2.67 11.59 14.00
CA TRP A 398 3.36 12.43 14.99
C TRP A 398 4.80 12.81 14.58
N ALA A 399 5.42 12.08 13.66
CA ALA A 399 6.80 12.32 13.21
C ALA A 399 6.89 13.24 11.99
N LEU A 400 5.79 13.62 11.38
CA LEU A 400 5.77 14.53 10.23
C LEU A 400 5.62 16.00 10.68
N PRO A 401 6.17 16.97 9.91
CA PRO A 401 5.89 18.37 10.12
C PRO A 401 4.40 18.69 10.07
N SER A 402 3.97 19.64 10.86
CA SER A 402 2.56 19.94 11.01
C SER A 402 2.09 21.14 10.21
N ASP A 403 2.23 21.11 8.96
CA ASP A 403 1.75 22.14 8.02
C ASP A 403 0.44 21.75 7.36
N LYS A 404 -0.42 21.04 8.09
CA LYS A 404 -1.70 20.62 7.55
C LYS A 404 -2.62 21.82 7.35
N ALA A 405 -3.20 21.88 6.16
CA ALA A 405 -4.14 22.92 5.77
C ALA A 405 -5.41 22.99 6.64
N ASP A 406 -5.67 21.95 7.45
CA ASP A 406 -6.81 21.90 8.38
C ASP A 406 -6.55 22.59 9.72
N GLY A 407 -5.36 23.18 9.92
CA GLY A 407 -4.98 23.90 11.14
C GLY A 407 -4.75 23.01 12.36
N ARG A 408 -4.79 21.67 12.21
CA ARG A 408 -4.51 20.77 13.32
C ARG A 408 -3.01 20.70 13.58
N PRO A 409 -2.61 20.68 14.86
CA PRO A 409 -1.21 20.47 15.18
C PRO A 409 -0.79 19.12 14.62
N GLY A 410 0.23 19.12 13.77
CA GLY A 410 0.84 17.89 13.31
C GLY A 410 1.74 17.29 14.37
N PRO A 411 2.21 16.09 14.14
CA PRO A 411 2.98 15.36 15.12
C PRO A 411 4.38 15.91 15.34
N ALA A 412 5.04 16.48 14.36
CA ALA A 412 6.33 17.15 14.51
C ALA A 412 6.13 18.64 14.59
N GLN A 413 5.77 19.13 15.75
CA GLN A 413 5.70 20.56 15.97
C GLN A 413 7.03 21.12 16.47
N ARG A 414 7.19 22.39 16.24
CA ARG A 414 8.33 23.17 16.74
C ARG A 414 8.33 23.14 18.26
N SER A 415 9.51 22.97 18.84
CA SER A 415 9.78 23.05 20.28
C SER A 415 8.59 22.65 21.16
N GLY A 416 8.39 21.34 21.28
CA GLY A 416 7.42 20.79 22.21
C GLY A 416 5.99 20.73 21.69
N SER A 417 5.75 20.47 20.40
CA SER A 417 4.40 20.32 19.84
C SER A 417 3.42 21.49 20.06
N GLY A 418 3.85 22.55 20.74
CA GLY A 418 2.98 23.67 21.13
C GLY A 418 1.98 23.36 22.24
N ARG A 419 2.08 22.20 22.91
CA ARG A 419 1.24 21.82 24.05
C ARG A 419 2.01 21.94 25.36
N GLY A 420 1.39 22.57 26.35
CA GLY A 420 1.86 22.59 27.73
C GLY A 420 1.47 21.30 28.48
N ILE A 421 2.03 21.14 29.70
CA ILE A 421 1.75 19.98 30.56
C ILE A 421 0.25 19.89 30.89
N ASN A 422 -0.41 21.00 31.22
CA ASN A 422 -1.85 21.02 31.51
C ASN A 422 -2.66 20.53 30.29
N GLU A 423 -2.30 20.94 29.09
CA GLU A 423 -3.00 20.52 27.87
C GLU A 423 -2.84 19.03 27.60
N TYR A 424 -1.68 18.45 27.97
CA TYR A 424 -1.49 16.98 27.87
C TYR A 424 -2.30 16.25 28.92
N THR A 425 -2.34 16.73 30.16
CA THR A 425 -3.12 16.07 31.21
C THR A 425 -4.63 16.16 30.93
N GLU A 426 -5.12 17.32 30.51
CA GLU A 426 -6.51 17.52 30.06
C GLU A 426 -6.85 16.60 28.86
N LEU A 427 -5.94 16.45 27.90
CA LEU A 427 -6.10 15.55 26.77
C LEU A 427 -6.23 14.10 27.23
N VAL A 428 -5.36 13.63 28.11
CA VAL A 428 -5.42 12.25 28.65
C VAL A 428 -6.75 12.06 29.37
N TRP A 429 -7.17 12.99 30.20
CA TRP A 429 -8.46 12.95 30.88
C TRP A 429 -9.63 12.85 29.89
N SER A 430 -9.60 13.63 28.80
CA SER A 430 -10.64 13.62 27.79
C SER A 430 -10.69 12.28 27.02
N LEU A 431 -9.52 11.70 26.71
CA LEU A 431 -9.42 10.40 26.02
C LEU A 431 -9.84 9.21 26.90
N GLU A 432 -9.71 9.35 28.22
CA GLU A 432 -10.09 8.32 29.20
C GLU A 432 -11.53 8.50 29.71
N THR A 433 -12.27 9.51 29.28
CA THR A 433 -13.64 9.77 29.77
C THR A 433 -14.65 9.50 28.66
N HIS A 434 -15.56 8.57 28.91
CA HIS A 434 -16.64 8.19 28.01
C HIS A 434 -17.97 8.20 28.78
N ASP A 435 -19.00 8.86 28.26
CA ASP A 435 -20.33 8.95 28.87
C ASP A 435 -20.29 9.33 30.37
N ASP A 436 -19.51 10.37 30.70
CA ASP A 436 -19.27 10.87 32.07
C ASP A 436 -18.62 9.84 33.03
N LYS A 437 -18.12 8.74 32.50
CA LYS A 437 -17.34 7.76 33.27
C LYS A 437 -15.89 7.76 32.84
N ARG A 438 -15.00 7.86 33.79
CA ARG A 438 -13.59 7.73 33.53
C ARG A 438 -13.19 6.26 33.50
N GLU A 439 -12.38 5.93 32.51
CA GLU A 439 -11.73 4.65 32.38
C GLU A 439 -10.77 4.41 33.57
N GLU A 440 -10.87 3.24 34.20
CA GLU A 440 -9.97 2.90 35.29
C GLU A 440 -8.63 2.45 34.72
N ILE A 441 -7.56 3.20 34.98
CA ILE A 441 -6.19 2.91 34.60
C ILE A 441 -5.42 2.49 35.85
N ALA A 442 -4.94 1.26 35.89
CA ALA A 442 -4.24 0.70 37.04
C ALA A 442 -2.91 1.41 37.29
N GLU A 443 -2.11 1.56 36.24
CA GLU A 443 -0.83 2.26 36.31
C GLU A 443 -0.57 2.98 34.97
N ARG A 444 0.19 4.11 35.09
CA ARG A 444 0.68 4.87 33.94
C ARG A 444 2.19 4.88 33.95
N TYR A 445 2.80 4.56 32.83
CA TYR A 445 4.26 4.51 32.68
C TYR A 445 4.75 5.65 31.79
N ILE A 446 5.98 6.09 32.05
CA ILE A 446 6.61 7.15 31.27
C ILE A 446 8.08 6.83 30.99
N ASP A 447 8.63 7.37 29.91
CA ASP A 447 10.07 7.26 29.62
C ASP A 447 10.91 7.66 30.84
N PRO A 448 11.79 6.79 31.34
CA PRO A 448 12.57 7.04 32.54
C PRO A 448 13.54 8.22 32.41
N ARG A 449 13.99 8.54 31.20
CA ARG A 449 14.88 9.69 30.95
C ARG A 449 14.12 10.99 31.05
N SER A 450 12.93 11.07 30.47
CA SER A 450 12.06 12.24 30.52
C SER A 450 11.54 12.48 31.93
N ALA A 451 11.24 11.42 32.68
CA ALA A 451 10.76 11.51 34.06
C ALA A 451 11.73 12.25 35.00
N GLY A 452 13.03 12.00 34.86
CA GLY A 452 14.07 12.60 35.69
C GLY A 452 14.67 13.89 35.15
N THR A 453 14.14 14.44 34.04
CA THR A 453 14.67 15.67 33.45
C THR A 453 14.24 16.86 34.31
N GLU A 454 15.21 17.54 34.94
CA GLU A 454 14.98 18.77 35.68
C GLU A 454 14.80 19.95 34.70
N THR A 455 13.70 20.64 34.81
CA THR A 455 13.53 21.96 34.16
C THR A 455 14.25 23.01 35.02
N THR A 456 15.15 23.77 34.40
CA THR A 456 15.81 24.92 35.06
C THR A 456 14.78 26.02 35.38
N SER A 457 14.13 25.91 36.52
CA SER A 457 13.44 27.02 37.13
C SER A 457 14.39 27.78 38.07
N LYS A 458 14.16 29.06 38.26
CA LYS A 458 15.00 29.92 39.14
C LYS A 458 14.99 29.51 40.63
N GLU A 459 14.19 28.53 41.03
CA GLU A 459 13.92 28.14 42.42
C GLU A 459 14.23 26.67 42.77
N GLY A 460 14.91 25.92 41.90
CA GLY A 460 15.24 24.52 42.14
C GLY A 460 14.72 23.62 40.99
N GLY A 461 15.34 22.48 40.79
CA GLY A 461 14.94 21.54 39.73
C GLY A 461 13.56 20.96 40.01
N VAL A 462 12.60 21.26 39.16
CA VAL A 462 11.28 20.60 39.12
C VAL A 462 11.31 19.54 38.02
N THR A 463 10.95 18.34 38.37
CA THR A 463 10.92 17.23 37.40
C THR A 463 9.62 17.24 36.58
N LEU A 464 9.61 16.54 35.43
CA LEU A 464 8.40 16.35 34.65
C LEU A 464 7.29 15.66 35.48
N LEU A 465 7.65 14.73 36.35
CA LEU A 465 6.69 14.07 37.24
C LEU A 465 6.02 15.04 38.21
N ASP A 466 6.79 15.99 38.77
CA ASP A 466 6.24 17.01 39.64
C ASP A 466 5.24 17.90 38.89
N LEU A 467 5.58 18.32 37.67
CA LEU A 467 4.70 19.12 36.83
C LEU A 467 3.39 18.40 36.46
N LEU A 468 3.44 17.09 36.25
CA LEU A 468 2.26 16.26 35.96
C LEU A 468 1.35 16.10 37.17
N LEU A 469 1.92 16.06 38.38
CA LEU A 469 1.16 16.03 39.62
C LEU A 469 0.55 17.38 39.98
N ASP A 470 1.21 18.47 39.63
CA ASP A 470 0.75 19.86 39.91
C ASP A 470 -0.16 20.40 38.80
N ALA A 471 -0.45 19.60 37.75
CA ALA A 471 -1.31 20.01 36.65
C ALA A 471 -2.78 20.19 37.09
N THR A 472 -3.57 20.91 36.28
CA THR A 472 -5.02 21.14 36.50
C THR A 472 -5.78 19.81 36.62
N GLU A 473 -5.40 18.83 35.81
CA GLU A 473 -5.89 17.45 35.86
C GLU A 473 -4.71 16.56 36.21
N PRO A 474 -4.43 16.31 37.49
CA PRO A 474 -3.24 15.62 37.94
C PRO A 474 -3.16 14.18 37.40
N LEU A 475 -1.98 13.78 36.94
CA LEU A 475 -1.70 12.42 36.49
C LEU A 475 -0.47 11.87 37.21
N TYR A 476 -0.61 10.69 37.78
CA TYR A 476 0.50 9.97 38.40
C TYR A 476 1.12 9.01 37.39
N PHE A 477 2.43 9.15 37.13
CA PHE A 477 3.21 8.29 36.29
C PHE A 477 4.34 7.61 37.06
N LEU A 478 4.61 6.38 36.70
CA LEU A 478 5.76 5.60 37.15
C LEU A 478 6.82 5.60 36.03
N PRO A 479 8.08 5.95 36.34
CA PRO A 479 9.17 5.76 35.37
C PRO A 479 9.28 4.29 34.97
N ALA A 480 9.32 4.01 33.68
CA ALA A 480 9.54 2.65 33.20
C ALA A 480 10.96 2.17 33.57
N ALA A 481 11.17 0.85 33.57
CA ALA A 481 12.48 0.28 33.78
C ALA A 481 13.46 0.71 32.70
N SER A 482 14.65 1.17 33.10
CA SER A 482 15.69 1.60 32.18
C SER A 482 16.44 0.40 31.61
N VAL A 483 16.00 -0.11 30.47
CA VAL A 483 16.64 -1.23 29.75
C VAL A 483 17.07 -0.78 28.36
N SER A 484 17.96 -1.55 27.73
CA SER A 484 18.43 -1.27 26.36
C SER A 484 17.32 -1.39 25.34
N VAL A 485 17.50 -0.77 24.16
CA VAL A 485 16.57 -0.89 23.04
C VAL A 485 16.47 -2.36 22.59
N ASP A 486 17.61 -3.05 22.51
CA ASP A 486 17.66 -4.46 22.08
C ASP A 486 16.87 -5.37 23.03
N GLU A 487 16.94 -5.10 24.32
CA GLU A 487 16.19 -5.85 25.34
C GLU A 487 14.67 -5.61 25.22
N ARG A 488 14.26 -4.38 24.98
CA ARG A 488 12.84 -4.05 24.67
C ARG A 488 12.34 -4.76 23.42
N VAL A 489 13.14 -4.76 22.35
CA VAL A 489 12.84 -5.47 21.11
C VAL A 489 12.69 -6.97 21.35
N LEU A 490 13.55 -7.56 22.16
CA LEU A 490 13.47 -8.97 22.50
C LEU A 490 12.16 -9.31 23.22
N ILE A 491 11.75 -8.50 24.20
CA ILE A 491 10.49 -8.69 24.94
C ILE A 491 9.28 -8.57 24.00
N VAL A 492 9.26 -7.56 23.14
CA VAL A 492 8.18 -7.40 22.15
C VAL A 492 8.11 -8.61 21.20
N ASN A 493 9.25 -9.08 20.70
CA ASN A 493 9.28 -10.27 19.84
C ASN A 493 8.80 -11.54 20.57
N ASP A 494 9.11 -11.71 21.85
CA ASP A 494 8.57 -12.82 22.64
C ASP A 494 7.05 -12.78 22.74
N LEU A 495 6.47 -11.60 22.94
CA LEU A 495 5.01 -11.42 22.96
C LEU A 495 4.35 -11.63 21.59
N LEU A 496 5.06 -11.39 20.50
CA LEU A 496 4.59 -11.62 19.15
C LEU A 496 4.72 -13.08 18.70
N CYS A 497 5.54 -13.88 19.41
CA CYS A 497 5.90 -15.23 19.01
C CYS A 497 4.74 -16.21 19.24
N TYR A 498 4.37 -16.95 18.18
CA TYR A 498 3.42 -18.07 18.22
C TYR A 498 3.73 -19.01 17.05
N ASP A 499 3.29 -20.27 17.13
CA ASP A 499 3.44 -21.24 16.05
C ASP A 499 2.41 -20.94 14.95
N ARG A 500 2.90 -20.50 13.80
CA ARG A 500 2.06 -20.12 12.64
C ARG A 500 1.48 -21.31 11.89
N ASP A 501 2.06 -22.48 12.08
CA ASP A 501 1.66 -23.72 11.39
C ASP A 501 0.62 -24.52 12.21
N ALA A 502 0.45 -24.17 13.49
CA ALA A 502 -0.55 -24.75 14.36
C ALA A 502 -1.83 -23.89 14.45
N ASP A 503 -2.92 -24.52 14.86
CA ASP A 503 -4.17 -23.82 15.12
C ASP A 503 -4.00 -22.81 16.26
N ILE A 504 -4.66 -21.66 16.14
CA ILE A 504 -4.68 -20.65 17.20
C ILE A 504 -5.52 -21.17 18.37
N ASP A 505 -4.88 -21.24 19.52
CA ASP A 505 -5.48 -21.63 20.79
C ASP A 505 -5.04 -20.60 21.86
N VAL A 506 -6.01 -19.90 22.44
CA VAL A 506 -5.79 -18.79 23.39
C VAL A 506 -4.93 -19.19 24.59
N GLU A 507 -4.96 -20.44 25.00
CA GLU A 507 -4.17 -20.93 26.13
C GLU A 507 -2.76 -21.41 25.72
N LYS A 508 -2.61 -21.92 24.48
CA LYS A 508 -1.41 -22.68 24.10
C LYS A 508 -0.62 -22.07 22.95
N ASN A 509 -1.32 -21.44 22.01
CA ASN A 509 -0.71 -20.96 20.75
C ASN A 509 -1.42 -19.72 20.20
N HIS A 510 -1.12 -18.56 20.77
CA HIS A 510 -1.55 -17.29 20.16
C HIS A 510 -0.54 -16.18 20.49
N PRO A 511 -0.45 -15.11 19.68
CA PRO A 511 0.39 -13.97 20.00
C PRO A 511 -0.12 -13.28 21.27
N ARG A 512 0.77 -12.94 22.17
CA ARG A 512 0.45 -12.23 23.43
C ARG A 512 0.49 -10.72 23.31
N LEU A 513 0.72 -10.20 22.10
CA LEU A 513 0.59 -8.77 21.77
C LEU A 513 -0.40 -8.62 20.62
N MET A 514 -1.49 -7.93 20.91
CA MET A 514 -2.56 -7.61 19.97
C MET A 514 -2.70 -6.08 19.86
N VAL A 515 -2.93 -5.59 18.66
CA VAL A 515 -3.02 -4.15 18.36
C VAL A 515 -4.31 -3.86 17.62
N HIS A 516 -5.09 -2.90 18.11
CA HIS A 516 -6.32 -2.51 17.43
C HIS A 516 -6.03 -1.82 16.09
N GLU A 517 -6.86 -2.06 15.09
CA GLU A 517 -6.68 -1.51 13.74
C GLU A 517 -6.58 0.03 13.69
N SER A 518 -7.15 0.74 14.67
CA SER A 518 -7.04 2.21 14.76
C SER A 518 -5.65 2.69 15.17
N CYS A 519 -4.81 1.84 15.76
CA CYS A 519 -3.44 2.17 16.18
C CYS A 519 -2.47 2.14 14.98
N GLN A 520 -2.73 2.98 14.00
CA GLN A 520 -2.04 2.95 12.70
C GLN A 520 -0.56 3.34 12.78
N ASN A 521 -0.19 4.24 13.69
CA ASN A 521 1.21 4.63 13.88
C ASN A 521 2.02 3.48 14.50
N LEU A 522 1.47 2.80 15.48
CA LEU A 522 2.10 1.63 16.09
C LEU A 522 2.19 0.46 15.10
N ILE A 523 1.12 0.17 14.35
CA ILE A 523 1.10 -0.87 13.32
C ILE A 523 2.17 -0.58 12.26
N TYR A 524 2.25 0.65 11.79
CA TYR A 524 3.28 1.07 10.85
C TYR A 524 4.68 0.87 11.41
N SER A 525 4.92 1.30 12.64
CA SER A 525 6.23 1.18 13.28
C SER A 525 6.66 -0.26 13.48
N LEU A 526 5.75 -1.15 13.89
CA LEU A 526 6.03 -2.58 14.02
C LEU A 526 6.35 -3.26 12.68
N ARG A 527 5.83 -2.73 11.57
CA ARG A 527 6.11 -3.23 10.23
C ARG A 527 7.42 -2.69 9.64
N GLU A 528 7.75 -1.44 9.91
CA GLU A 528 8.78 -0.71 9.17
C GLU A 528 10.07 -0.45 9.94
N TRP A 529 10.05 -0.48 11.27
CA TRP A 529 11.23 -0.13 12.03
C TRP A 529 12.33 -1.19 11.93
N THR A 530 13.50 -0.76 11.46
CA THR A 530 14.67 -1.63 11.20
C THR A 530 15.73 -1.59 12.29
N GLY A 531 15.53 -0.78 13.35
CA GLY A 531 16.50 -0.56 14.38
C GLY A 531 17.62 0.43 14.02
N HIS A 532 17.67 0.86 12.76
CA HIS A 532 18.70 1.77 12.23
C HIS A 532 18.23 3.22 12.11
N ASP A 533 16.94 3.46 12.29
CA ASP A 533 16.37 4.79 12.22
C ASP A 533 16.95 5.62 13.37
N GLY A 534 17.70 6.65 13.02
CA GLY A 534 18.26 7.57 14.01
C GLY A 534 17.16 8.26 14.82
N GLN A 535 17.53 9.12 15.76
CA GLN A 535 16.61 9.88 16.64
C GLN A 535 15.51 10.68 15.92
N LYS A 536 15.56 10.77 14.59
CA LYS A 536 14.57 11.47 13.74
C LYS A 536 13.66 10.53 12.95
N GLY A 537 13.78 9.21 13.13
CA GLY A 537 12.98 8.24 12.40
C GLY A 537 11.52 8.25 12.83
N ALA A 538 10.62 8.30 11.85
CA ALA A 538 9.17 8.34 12.08
C ALA A 538 8.63 7.12 12.84
N CYS A 539 9.36 6.03 12.85
CA CYS A 539 8.91 4.74 13.40
C CYS A 539 9.37 4.48 14.85
N LYS A 540 10.14 5.37 15.44
CA LYS A 540 10.80 5.06 16.72
C LYS A 540 9.90 5.28 17.93
N ASP A 541 9.19 6.39 18.02
CA ASP A 541 8.44 6.75 19.22
C ASP A 541 7.34 5.74 19.61
N PRO A 542 6.56 5.14 18.67
CA PRO A 542 5.63 4.08 19.01
C PRO A 542 6.31 2.83 19.55
N ILE A 543 7.51 2.50 19.05
CA ILE A 543 8.28 1.36 19.52
C ILE A 543 8.87 1.62 20.90
N ASP A 544 9.35 2.84 21.16
CA ASP A 544 9.84 3.22 22.48
C ASP A 544 8.69 3.19 23.51
N ALA A 545 7.52 3.77 23.19
CA ALA A 545 6.36 3.71 24.07
C ALA A 545 5.89 2.27 24.35
N LEU A 546 5.76 1.44 23.31
CA LEU A 546 5.44 0.03 23.48
C LEU A 546 6.50 -0.69 24.33
N GLY A 547 7.78 -0.41 24.08
CA GLY A 547 8.89 -0.95 24.85
C GLY A 547 8.80 -0.59 26.34
N TYR A 548 8.50 0.67 26.68
CA TYR A 548 8.30 1.10 28.06
C TYR A 548 7.10 0.40 28.72
N LEU A 549 6.04 0.15 27.99
CA LEU A 549 4.88 -0.59 28.49
C LEU A 549 5.26 -2.05 28.85
N VAL A 550 5.87 -2.76 27.90
CA VAL A 550 6.08 -4.22 28.06
C VAL A 550 7.20 -4.57 29.06
N VAL A 551 8.21 -3.71 29.23
CA VAL A 551 9.27 -3.94 30.24
C VAL A 551 8.75 -3.88 31.67
N MET A 552 7.63 -3.20 31.90
CA MET A 552 6.97 -3.14 33.21
C MET A 552 6.14 -4.40 33.51
N GLN A 553 6.05 -5.32 32.56
CA GLN A 553 5.31 -6.59 32.69
C GLN A 553 3.88 -6.40 33.23
N PRO A 554 3.06 -5.56 32.56
CA PRO A 554 1.72 -5.29 33.03
C PRO A 554 0.92 -6.60 33.11
N SER A 555 0.12 -6.76 34.17
CA SER A 555 -0.57 -8.02 34.46
C SER A 555 -2.05 -7.78 34.79
N HIS A 556 -2.86 -8.81 34.60
CA HIS A 556 -4.25 -8.78 35.02
C HIS A 556 -4.38 -8.83 36.55
N THR A 557 -5.03 -7.83 37.15
CA THR A 557 -5.20 -7.70 38.61
C THR A 557 -6.63 -7.94 39.10
N GLY A 558 -7.53 -8.43 38.23
CA GLY A 558 -8.99 -8.44 38.42
C GLY A 558 -9.54 -9.22 39.63
N ALA A 559 -8.77 -10.10 40.28
CA ALA A 559 -9.27 -10.86 41.42
C ALA A 559 -8.65 -10.43 42.77
N LEU A 560 -7.51 -9.75 42.78
CA LEU A 560 -6.79 -9.44 44.03
C LEU A 560 -7.26 -8.12 44.67
N ASN A 561 -7.73 -7.16 43.92
CA ASN A 561 -8.18 -5.87 44.46
C ASN A 561 -9.42 -5.95 45.35
N ASN A 562 -10.33 -6.91 45.10
CA ASN A 562 -11.51 -7.10 45.94
C ASN A 562 -11.20 -7.69 47.33
N SER A 563 -10.06 -8.39 47.50
CA SER A 563 -9.65 -8.96 48.77
C SER A 563 -8.95 -7.93 49.67
N TRP A 564 -8.17 -7.00 49.11
CA TRP A 564 -7.50 -5.95 49.85
C TRP A 564 -8.45 -4.85 50.36
N GLN A 565 -9.49 -4.50 49.66
CA GLN A 565 -10.53 -3.59 50.12
C GLN A 565 -11.37 -4.19 51.26
N LYS A 566 -11.52 -5.52 51.34
CA LYS A 566 -12.17 -6.20 52.44
C LYS A 566 -11.29 -6.28 53.70
N LEU A 567 -9.97 -6.39 53.56
CA LEU A 567 -9.03 -6.39 54.67
C LEU A 567 -8.89 -5.05 55.36
N ASN A 568 -8.97 -3.93 54.62
CA ASN A 568 -8.92 -2.59 55.20
C ASN A 568 -10.21 -2.16 55.93
N LYS A 569 -11.31 -2.90 55.81
CA LYS A 569 -12.54 -2.65 56.57
C LYS A 569 -12.63 -3.44 57.91
N CYS A 570 -11.69 -4.34 58.16
CA CYS A 570 -11.66 -5.14 59.41
C CYS A 570 -10.64 -4.66 60.44
N GLY A 571 -9.99 -3.52 60.26
CA GLY A 571 -8.96 -2.97 61.11
C GLY A 571 -9.31 -1.63 61.75
N SER A 572 -10.43 -1.55 62.42
CA SER A 572 -10.68 -0.45 63.38
C SER A 572 -11.07 -1.09 64.72
N TYR A 573 -10.06 -1.30 65.52
CA TYR A 573 -10.17 -1.31 66.95
C TYR A 573 -9.28 -0.20 67.51
#